data_c5b342ba7666086727269cbe7a94aad9
#
_entry.id   c5b342ba7666086727269cbe7a94aad9
#
_cell.length_a   1.000
_cell.length_b   1.000
_cell.length_c   1.000
_cell.angle_alpha   90.00
_cell.angle_beta   90.00
_cell.angle_gamma   90.00
#
_symmetry.space_group_name_H-M   'P 1'
#
loop_
_entity.id
_entity.type
_entity.pdbx_description
1 polymer ?
#
loop_
_entity_poly.entity_id
_entity_poly.type
_entity_poly.pdbx_seq_one_letter_code
_entity_poly.pdbx_strand_id
1 'polypeptide(L)'
;MIAGGVDTGWTFYPPFSSDYANGQVVAAAAGVFVVGFSSIATGVNFIVTTHMLRAPGMTWFRLPLFCWSMYTVSIVMVLATPVLAMSLLLIVAERAFGLPVFDAAHGGDPVLFQHIFWFYSHPAVYIMILPAMGVVSEIFACFSRRQVFGYAFMVYALLAIAVIGFMVWGHHMFVAGQSQLANLVFSFLSFMVAVPSAIKVFNWIATMYRGQIGFEAPMLYALGFLGLFTIGGLTGLFLASVPIDVATTDSYFVVAHFHTIMVGGTVSAFMAGIHYWWPKVTGRLYHEFFAQFAAITMFLGFNVTFLPQFVMGWEGMPRRYHIYPDVFQVWHVISTFGAGILAFAYTLPLIYLGWSLFRGERASDNPWHATGLEWQTSSPPPKENFHRVPEIDVEPYMYHETGHLRESDEPTPVREQGE
;
A
#
# COMPACT_ATOMS: atom_id res chain seq x y z
N MET A 1 -3.27 15.20 22.41
CA MET A 1 -2.06 15.07 23.25
C MET A 1 -2.01 16.03 24.44
N ILE A 2 -2.73 17.13 24.41
CA ILE A 2 -2.78 18.10 25.55
C ILE A 2 -3.38 17.47 26.83
N ALA A 3 -4.29 16.48 26.66
CA ALA A 3 -4.98 15.79 27.77
C ALA A 3 -4.45 14.36 28.04
N GLY A 4 -3.30 14.01 27.55
CA GLY A 4 -2.74 12.66 27.59
C GLY A 4 -2.95 11.86 26.32
N GLY A 5 -2.24 10.76 26.18
CA GLY A 5 -2.36 9.81 25.05
C GLY A 5 -3.41 8.74 25.32
N VAL A 6 -3.81 8.04 24.26
CA VAL A 6 -4.61 6.81 24.35
C VAL A 6 -3.71 5.66 24.80
N ASP A 7 -4.12 4.90 25.79
CA ASP A 7 -3.35 3.79 26.35
C ASP A 7 -3.80 2.41 25.85
N THR A 8 -4.73 2.35 24.91
CA THR A 8 -5.09 1.11 24.20
C THR A 8 -4.22 0.89 22.97
N GLY A 9 -4.09 -0.38 22.51
CA GLY A 9 -3.51 -0.70 21.22
C GLY A 9 -4.39 -0.18 20.06
N TRP A 10 -3.83 -0.05 18.86
CA TRP A 10 -4.52 0.47 17.67
C TRP A 10 -5.76 -0.36 17.27
N THR A 11 -5.86 -1.59 17.74
CA THR A 11 -7.00 -2.48 17.47
C THR A 11 -8.19 -2.22 18.39
N PHE A 12 -8.05 -1.41 19.44
CA PHE A 12 -9.12 -1.10 20.39
C PHE A 12 -9.86 -2.30 20.97
N TYR A 13 -9.17 -3.41 21.27
CA TYR A 13 -9.83 -4.63 21.75
C TYR A 13 -10.50 -4.46 23.11
N PRO A 14 -11.81 -4.79 23.24
CA PRO A 14 -12.44 -5.02 24.52
C PRO A 14 -11.88 -6.31 25.20
N PRO A 15 -11.91 -6.42 26.52
CA PRO A 15 -12.45 -5.43 27.48
C PRO A 15 -11.49 -4.29 27.83
N PHE A 16 -10.24 -4.31 27.36
CA PHE A 16 -9.26 -3.28 27.72
C PHE A 16 -9.71 -1.89 27.29
N SER A 17 -10.15 -1.73 26.06
CA SER A 17 -10.59 -0.43 25.53
C SER A 17 -11.91 0.07 26.15
N SER A 18 -12.83 -0.85 26.50
CA SER A 18 -14.13 -0.50 27.08
C SER A 18 -14.04 -0.21 28.58
N ASP A 19 -13.24 -0.97 29.36
CA ASP A 19 -13.29 -0.92 30.82
C ASP A 19 -12.02 -0.37 31.46
N TYR A 20 -10.84 -0.77 30.99
CA TYR A 20 -9.57 -0.52 31.68
C TYR A 20 -8.77 0.64 31.13
N ALA A 21 -8.89 0.96 29.82
CA ALA A 21 -8.17 2.06 29.19
C ALA A 21 -8.64 3.44 29.72
N ASN A 22 -7.82 4.46 29.55
CA ASN A 22 -8.19 5.83 29.94
C ASN A 22 -9.33 6.41 29.07
N GLY A 23 -9.93 7.52 29.51
CA GLY A 23 -11.06 8.18 28.83
C GLY A 23 -10.77 8.69 27.42
N GLN A 24 -9.49 8.78 27.02
CA GLN A 24 -9.08 9.25 25.68
C GLN A 24 -9.49 8.29 24.56
N VAL A 25 -9.83 7.03 24.89
CA VAL A 25 -10.36 6.05 23.95
C VAL A 25 -11.61 6.58 23.24
N VAL A 26 -12.53 7.23 23.98
CA VAL A 26 -13.76 7.79 23.39
C VAL A 26 -13.43 8.85 22.33
N ALA A 27 -12.54 9.78 22.66
CA ALA A 27 -12.13 10.85 21.73
C ALA A 27 -11.40 10.28 20.51
N ALA A 28 -10.52 9.28 20.71
CA ALA A 28 -9.78 8.65 19.62
C ALA A 28 -10.72 7.84 18.69
N ALA A 29 -11.61 7.02 19.25
CA ALA A 29 -12.58 6.24 18.47
C ALA A 29 -13.55 7.16 17.71
N ALA A 30 -14.05 8.22 18.31
CA ALA A 30 -14.88 9.23 17.66
C ALA A 30 -14.09 9.95 16.55
N GLY A 31 -12.81 10.28 16.77
CA GLY A 31 -11.96 10.88 15.74
C GLY A 31 -11.79 9.99 14.52
N VAL A 32 -11.51 8.70 14.71
CA VAL A 32 -11.40 7.72 13.60
C VAL A 32 -12.74 7.56 12.88
N PHE A 33 -13.85 7.56 13.61
CA PHE A 33 -15.20 7.55 13.02
C PHE A 33 -15.40 8.74 12.07
N VAL A 34 -15.06 9.96 12.49
CA VAL A 34 -15.19 11.18 11.66
C VAL A 34 -14.27 11.09 10.42
N VAL A 35 -13.04 10.65 10.57
CA VAL A 35 -12.10 10.47 9.46
C VAL A 35 -12.60 9.42 8.44
N GLY A 36 -13.38 8.43 8.88
CA GLY A 36 -14.02 7.45 8.02
C GLY A 36 -14.89 8.06 6.91
N PHE A 37 -15.59 9.15 7.17
CA PHE A 37 -16.36 9.87 6.14
C PHE A 37 -15.48 10.43 5.01
N SER A 38 -14.28 10.92 5.34
CA SER A 38 -13.32 11.39 4.34
C SER A 38 -12.88 10.24 3.43
N SER A 39 -12.63 9.06 3.99
CA SER A 39 -12.25 7.87 3.22
C SER A 39 -13.37 7.44 2.27
N ILE A 40 -14.61 7.39 2.75
CA ILE A 40 -15.79 7.04 1.92
C ILE A 40 -15.97 8.08 0.80
N ALA A 41 -15.91 9.38 1.11
CA ALA A 41 -16.05 10.44 0.13
C ALA A 41 -14.94 10.38 -0.94
N THR A 42 -13.71 10.09 -0.55
CA THR A 42 -12.59 9.86 -1.48
C THR A 42 -12.86 8.67 -2.39
N GLY A 43 -13.32 7.54 -1.85
CA GLY A 43 -13.69 6.38 -2.64
C GLY A 43 -14.78 6.68 -3.67
N VAL A 44 -15.86 7.35 -3.25
CA VAL A 44 -16.93 7.78 -4.15
C VAL A 44 -16.40 8.72 -5.24
N ASN A 45 -15.55 9.69 -4.87
CA ASN A 45 -14.95 10.61 -5.83
C ASN A 45 -14.15 9.87 -6.92
N PHE A 46 -13.27 8.95 -6.57
CA PHE A 46 -12.50 8.19 -7.57
C PHE A 46 -13.38 7.28 -8.44
N ILE A 47 -14.42 6.65 -7.87
CA ILE A 47 -15.36 5.84 -8.64
C ILE A 47 -16.07 6.73 -9.68
N VAL A 48 -16.65 7.85 -9.25
CA VAL A 48 -17.38 8.78 -10.13
C VAL A 48 -16.45 9.35 -11.19
N THR A 49 -15.25 9.81 -10.82
CA THR A 49 -14.24 10.32 -11.75
C THR A 49 -13.90 9.28 -12.82
N THR A 50 -13.68 8.03 -12.41
CA THR A 50 -13.35 6.96 -13.36
C THR A 50 -14.50 6.65 -14.32
N HIS A 51 -15.75 6.75 -13.87
CA HIS A 51 -16.90 6.51 -14.74
C HIS A 51 -17.20 7.67 -15.67
N MET A 52 -17.13 8.91 -15.16
CA MET A 52 -17.64 10.08 -15.84
C MET A 52 -16.61 10.88 -16.62
N LEU A 53 -15.32 10.80 -16.23
CA LEU A 53 -14.26 11.67 -16.74
C LEU A 53 -13.14 10.91 -17.49
N ARG A 54 -13.36 9.68 -17.88
CA ARG A 54 -12.41 9.00 -18.79
C ARG A 54 -12.38 9.74 -20.13
N ALA A 55 -11.16 9.88 -20.68
CA ALA A 55 -10.98 10.45 -22.00
C ALA A 55 -11.76 9.66 -23.07
N PRO A 56 -12.25 10.29 -24.13
CA PRO A 56 -12.89 9.59 -25.25
C PRO A 56 -11.99 8.48 -25.77
N GLY A 57 -12.56 7.31 -26.08
CA GLY A 57 -11.81 6.14 -26.54
C GLY A 57 -11.10 5.34 -25.41
N MET A 58 -10.98 5.85 -24.19
CA MET A 58 -10.43 5.13 -23.05
C MET A 58 -11.43 4.09 -22.51
N THR A 59 -11.43 2.91 -23.08
CA THR A 59 -12.18 1.76 -22.58
C THR A 59 -11.59 1.24 -21.26
N TRP A 60 -12.31 0.34 -20.58
CA TRP A 60 -11.83 -0.24 -19.32
C TRP A 60 -10.44 -0.91 -19.45
N PHE A 61 -10.22 -1.67 -20.51
CA PHE A 61 -8.94 -2.35 -20.76
C PHE A 61 -7.88 -1.44 -21.41
N ARG A 62 -8.17 -0.14 -21.58
CA ARG A 62 -7.19 0.90 -21.93
C ARG A 62 -6.78 1.76 -20.74
N LEU A 63 -7.38 1.54 -19.54
CA LEU A 63 -6.97 2.24 -18.32
C LEU A 63 -5.57 1.79 -17.86
N PRO A 64 -4.70 2.71 -17.42
CA PRO A 64 -3.46 2.36 -16.74
C PRO A 64 -3.72 1.50 -15.49
N LEU A 65 -2.78 0.61 -15.13
CA LEU A 65 -2.92 -0.27 -13.96
C LEU A 65 -2.99 0.52 -12.65
N PHE A 66 -2.36 1.68 -12.58
CA PHE A 66 -2.53 2.58 -11.45
C PHE A 66 -3.99 3.04 -11.31
N CYS A 67 -4.64 3.45 -12.40
CA CYS A 67 -6.06 3.82 -12.38
C CYS A 67 -6.95 2.64 -11.97
N TRP A 68 -6.68 1.42 -12.45
CA TRP A 68 -7.37 0.21 -12.02
C TRP A 68 -7.20 -0.05 -10.53
N SER A 69 -5.98 0.13 -9.99
CA SER A 69 -5.72 -0.07 -8.57
C SER A 69 -6.49 0.94 -7.71
N MET A 70 -6.51 2.21 -8.11
CA MET A 70 -7.26 3.26 -7.41
C MET A 70 -8.77 3.05 -7.48
N TYR A 71 -9.28 2.62 -8.63
CA TYR A 71 -10.70 2.27 -8.78
C TYR A 71 -11.09 1.08 -7.88
N THR A 72 -10.30 0.01 -7.90
CA THR A 72 -10.54 -1.19 -7.08
C THR A 72 -10.51 -0.87 -5.58
N VAL A 73 -9.50 -0.12 -5.14
CA VAL A 73 -9.38 0.33 -3.74
C VAL A 73 -10.55 1.20 -3.32
N SER A 74 -11.04 2.07 -4.21
CA SER A 74 -12.16 2.94 -3.91
C SER A 74 -13.44 2.16 -3.61
N ILE A 75 -13.68 1.06 -4.33
CA ILE A 75 -14.80 0.14 -4.04
C ILE A 75 -14.61 -0.49 -2.66
N VAL A 76 -13.40 -0.96 -2.35
CA VAL A 76 -13.09 -1.53 -1.03
C VAL A 76 -13.31 -0.50 0.08
N MET A 77 -12.87 0.74 -0.08
CA MET A 77 -13.05 1.82 0.90
C MET A 77 -14.53 2.10 1.18
N VAL A 78 -15.35 2.21 0.15
CA VAL A 78 -16.79 2.50 0.29
C VAL A 78 -17.52 1.37 1.01
N LEU A 79 -17.15 0.10 0.75
CA LEU A 79 -17.82 -1.06 1.34
C LEU A 79 -17.33 -1.38 2.76
N ALA A 80 -16.03 -1.25 3.02
CA ALA A 80 -15.44 -1.69 4.28
C ALA A 80 -15.47 -0.61 5.38
N THR A 81 -15.25 0.67 5.05
CA THR A 81 -15.13 1.74 6.05
C THR A 81 -16.38 1.92 6.94
N PRO A 82 -17.63 1.74 6.46
CA PRO A 82 -18.79 1.80 7.33
C PRO A 82 -18.78 0.78 8.47
N VAL A 83 -18.18 -0.41 8.25
CA VAL A 83 -18.10 -1.47 9.25
C VAL A 83 -17.14 -1.09 10.38
N LEU A 84 -15.99 -0.46 10.05
CA LEU A 84 -15.10 0.10 11.07
C LEU A 84 -15.81 1.19 11.88
N ALA A 85 -16.49 2.10 11.19
CA ALA A 85 -17.23 3.18 11.84
C ALA A 85 -18.22 2.64 12.87
N MET A 86 -18.96 1.58 12.51
CA MET A 86 -19.87 0.90 13.42
C MET A 86 -19.15 0.30 14.62
N SER A 87 -18.04 -0.43 14.42
CA SER A 87 -17.31 -1.08 15.52
C SER A 87 -16.81 -0.06 16.56
N LEU A 88 -16.30 1.09 16.10
CA LEU A 88 -15.81 2.14 16.99
C LEU A 88 -16.94 2.91 17.69
N LEU A 89 -18.06 3.13 17.02
CA LEU A 89 -19.24 3.71 17.66
C LEU A 89 -19.79 2.82 18.77
N LEU A 90 -19.75 1.50 18.60
CA LEU A 90 -20.18 0.57 19.64
C LEU A 90 -19.26 0.61 20.87
N ILE A 91 -17.95 0.76 20.69
CA ILE A 91 -17.02 1.04 21.82
C ILE A 91 -17.34 2.36 22.51
N VAL A 92 -17.59 3.41 21.74
CA VAL A 92 -18.01 4.70 22.31
C VAL A 92 -19.32 4.56 23.10
N ALA A 93 -20.27 3.81 22.57
CA ALA A 93 -21.56 3.55 23.21
C ALA A 93 -21.40 2.78 24.54
N GLU A 94 -20.57 1.74 24.54
CA GLU A 94 -20.28 0.98 25.74
C GLU A 94 -19.60 1.83 26.80
N ARG A 95 -18.53 2.54 26.41
CA ARG A 95 -17.71 3.32 27.36
C ARG A 95 -18.37 4.61 27.84
N ALA A 96 -19.09 5.34 26.99
CA ALA A 96 -19.68 6.63 27.31
C ALA A 96 -21.10 6.52 27.91
N PHE A 97 -21.84 5.48 27.52
CA PHE A 97 -23.24 5.33 27.88
C PHE A 97 -23.54 4.05 28.69
N GLY A 98 -22.52 3.21 28.95
CA GLY A 98 -22.67 1.96 29.72
C GLY A 98 -23.51 0.88 29.01
N LEU A 99 -23.55 0.90 27.68
CA LEU A 99 -24.26 -0.13 26.91
C LEU A 99 -23.37 -1.39 26.78
N PRO A 100 -23.71 -2.53 27.38
CA PRO A 100 -22.80 -3.68 27.46
C PRO A 100 -22.77 -4.51 26.17
N VAL A 101 -22.28 -3.91 25.08
CA VAL A 101 -22.25 -4.57 23.76
C VAL A 101 -21.20 -5.67 23.71
N PHE A 102 -20.04 -5.43 24.32
CA PHE A 102 -18.89 -6.32 24.30
C PHE A 102 -18.53 -6.87 25.70
N ASP A 103 -19.19 -6.39 26.75
CA ASP A 103 -18.97 -6.85 28.12
C ASP A 103 -19.62 -8.23 28.35
N ALA A 104 -18.78 -9.27 28.45
CA ALA A 104 -19.22 -10.64 28.65
C ALA A 104 -19.97 -10.87 29.99
N ALA A 105 -19.68 -10.05 31.02
CA ALA A 105 -20.38 -10.17 32.31
C ALA A 105 -21.87 -9.78 32.22
N HIS A 106 -22.21 -8.95 31.23
CA HIS A 106 -23.58 -8.48 31.01
C HIS A 106 -24.21 -9.00 29.70
N GLY A 107 -23.65 -10.11 29.14
CA GLY A 107 -24.18 -10.75 27.95
C GLY A 107 -23.65 -10.23 26.62
N GLY A 108 -22.65 -9.35 26.63
CA GLY A 108 -21.94 -8.91 25.45
C GLY A 108 -20.89 -9.94 24.98
N ASP A 109 -20.28 -9.67 23.80
CA ASP A 109 -19.31 -10.58 23.23
C ASP A 109 -18.06 -9.83 22.68
N PRO A 110 -16.90 -9.93 23.33
CA PRO A 110 -15.67 -9.29 22.84
C PRO A 110 -15.14 -9.95 21.55
N VAL A 111 -15.49 -11.18 21.23
CA VAL A 111 -15.12 -11.83 19.97
C VAL A 111 -15.91 -11.23 18.81
N LEU A 112 -17.16 -10.83 19.04
CA LEU A 112 -17.96 -10.08 18.06
C LEU A 112 -17.26 -8.78 17.65
N PHE A 113 -16.67 -8.03 18.61
CA PHE A 113 -15.87 -6.86 18.28
C PHE A 113 -14.75 -7.20 17.31
N GLN A 114 -13.99 -8.27 17.56
CA GLN A 114 -12.89 -8.68 16.72
C GLN A 114 -13.35 -9.01 15.30
N HIS A 115 -14.46 -9.70 15.13
CA HIS A 115 -15.04 -9.99 13.82
C HIS A 115 -15.39 -8.71 13.04
N ILE A 116 -16.11 -7.78 13.67
CA ILE A 116 -16.53 -6.52 13.03
C ILE A 116 -15.30 -5.66 12.70
N PHE A 117 -14.34 -5.58 13.62
CA PHE A 117 -13.10 -4.82 13.43
C PHE A 117 -12.27 -5.37 12.27
N TRP A 118 -12.03 -6.67 12.21
CA TRP A 118 -11.19 -7.29 11.19
C TRP A 118 -11.89 -7.43 9.84
N PHE A 119 -13.20 -7.47 9.81
CA PHE A 119 -13.95 -7.38 8.55
C PHE A 119 -13.64 -6.09 7.78
N TYR A 120 -13.28 -5.02 8.47
CA TYR A 120 -12.69 -3.83 7.85
C TYR A 120 -11.17 -3.92 7.79
N SER A 121 -10.51 -4.21 8.91
CA SER A 121 -9.06 -3.96 9.04
C SER A 121 -8.21 -4.89 8.20
N HIS A 122 -8.74 -6.05 7.77
CA HIS A 122 -8.08 -6.83 6.74
C HIS A 122 -8.26 -6.22 5.33
N PRO A 123 -9.45 -5.88 4.82
CA PRO A 123 -9.57 -5.07 3.61
C PRO A 123 -8.72 -3.78 3.65
N ALA A 124 -8.53 -3.16 4.81
CA ALA A 124 -7.68 -1.98 4.95
C ALA A 124 -6.21 -2.23 4.56
N VAL A 125 -5.66 -3.42 4.83
CA VAL A 125 -4.28 -3.74 4.37
C VAL A 125 -4.21 -3.85 2.86
N TYR A 126 -5.31 -4.26 2.20
CA TYR A 126 -5.39 -4.23 0.74
C TYR A 126 -5.63 -2.81 0.19
N ILE A 127 -6.35 -1.95 0.91
CA ILE A 127 -6.44 -0.51 0.59
C ILE A 127 -5.03 0.10 0.55
N MET A 128 -4.10 -0.35 1.39
CA MET A 128 -2.73 0.15 1.40
C MET A 128 -1.87 -0.42 0.27
N ILE A 129 -1.93 -1.73 0.00
CA ILE A 129 -0.99 -2.37 -0.93
C ILE A 129 -1.43 -2.30 -2.40
N LEU A 130 -2.73 -2.30 -2.72
CA LEU A 130 -3.19 -2.28 -4.11
C LEU A 130 -2.77 -1.02 -4.89
N PRO A 131 -2.84 0.21 -4.34
CA PRO A 131 -2.28 1.39 -5.00
C PRO A 131 -0.77 1.26 -5.26
N ALA A 132 -0.03 0.72 -4.30
CA ALA A 132 1.40 0.46 -4.43
C ALA A 132 1.70 -0.48 -5.61
N MET A 133 0.91 -1.55 -5.75
CA MET A 133 0.99 -2.46 -6.90
C MET A 133 0.68 -1.76 -8.24
N GLY A 134 -0.21 -0.77 -8.23
CA GLY A 134 -0.48 0.09 -9.39
C GLY A 134 0.74 0.92 -9.74
N VAL A 135 1.30 1.67 -8.79
CA VAL A 135 2.49 2.53 -8.96
C VAL A 135 3.65 1.76 -9.54
N VAL A 136 4.02 0.62 -8.95
CA VAL A 136 5.19 -0.13 -9.44
C VAL A 136 4.95 -0.75 -10.82
N SER A 137 3.69 -1.02 -11.19
CA SER A 137 3.37 -1.49 -12.54
C SER A 137 3.68 -0.44 -13.61
N GLU A 138 3.37 0.84 -13.35
CA GLU A 138 3.76 1.96 -14.23
C GLU A 138 5.28 2.05 -14.35
N ILE A 139 5.98 1.95 -13.23
CA ILE A 139 7.43 2.11 -13.14
C ILE A 139 8.16 0.95 -13.84
N PHE A 140 7.76 -0.31 -13.60
CA PHE A 140 8.38 -1.45 -14.29
C PHE A 140 8.22 -1.37 -15.80
N ALA A 141 7.04 -0.98 -16.30
CA ALA A 141 6.84 -0.80 -17.74
C ALA A 141 7.72 0.34 -18.30
N CYS A 142 7.72 1.49 -17.64
CA CYS A 142 8.46 2.67 -18.06
C CYS A 142 9.98 2.42 -18.07
N PHE A 143 10.55 1.97 -16.96
CA PHE A 143 12.00 1.80 -16.82
C PHE A 143 12.55 0.48 -17.39
N SER A 144 11.69 -0.37 -17.92
CA SER A 144 12.10 -1.53 -18.74
C SER A 144 11.87 -1.33 -20.22
N ARG A 145 11.22 -0.24 -20.63
CA ARG A 145 10.80 0.02 -22.01
C ARG A 145 10.00 -1.15 -22.61
N ARG A 146 9.09 -1.71 -21.80
CA ARG A 146 8.33 -2.90 -22.19
C ARG A 146 6.85 -2.70 -21.91
N GLN A 147 6.04 -3.24 -22.79
CA GLN A 147 4.62 -3.42 -22.51
C GLN A 147 4.43 -4.34 -21.31
N VAL A 148 3.46 -4.04 -20.46
CA VAL A 148 3.14 -4.89 -19.31
C VAL A 148 2.76 -6.29 -19.76
N PHE A 149 3.50 -7.29 -19.32
CA PHE A 149 3.19 -8.68 -19.61
C PHE A 149 1.87 -9.08 -18.93
N GLY A 150 0.97 -9.66 -19.70
CA GLY A 150 -0.31 -10.16 -19.19
C GLY A 150 -1.18 -9.07 -18.55
N TYR A 151 -1.31 -7.90 -19.18
CA TYR A 151 -2.09 -6.77 -18.68
C TYR A 151 -3.47 -7.16 -18.13
N ALA A 152 -4.25 -7.94 -18.87
CA ALA A 152 -5.58 -8.38 -18.43
C ALA A 152 -5.51 -9.24 -17.15
N PHE A 153 -4.52 -10.14 -17.05
CA PHE A 153 -4.29 -10.91 -15.83
C PHE A 153 -3.89 -10.04 -14.65
N MET A 154 -3.14 -8.95 -14.89
CA MET A 154 -2.82 -7.98 -13.85
C MET A 154 -4.06 -7.27 -13.31
N VAL A 155 -5.02 -6.92 -14.19
CA VAL A 155 -6.31 -6.34 -13.82
C VAL A 155 -7.15 -7.35 -13.01
N TYR A 156 -7.31 -8.57 -13.52
CA TYR A 156 -8.08 -9.61 -12.81
C TYR A 156 -7.45 -9.98 -11.47
N ALA A 157 -6.12 -9.97 -11.37
CA ALA A 157 -5.44 -10.20 -10.10
C ALA A 157 -5.73 -9.10 -9.06
N LEU A 158 -5.78 -7.82 -9.47
CA LEU A 158 -6.19 -6.71 -8.58
C LEU A 158 -7.60 -6.94 -8.04
N LEU A 159 -8.54 -7.23 -8.93
CA LEU A 159 -9.94 -7.48 -8.55
C LEU A 159 -10.08 -8.72 -7.66
N ALA A 160 -9.37 -9.81 -7.97
CA ALA A 160 -9.38 -11.03 -7.19
C ALA A 160 -8.84 -10.81 -5.77
N ILE A 161 -7.72 -10.07 -5.62
CA ILE A 161 -7.17 -9.71 -4.31
C ILE A 161 -8.21 -8.92 -3.49
N ALA A 162 -8.89 -7.96 -4.11
CA ALA A 162 -9.90 -7.16 -3.42
C ALA A 162 -11.08 -8.03 -2.95
N VAL A 163 -11.61 -8.90 -3.80
CA VAL A 163 -12.74 -9.79 -3.46
C VAL A 163 -12.35 -10.81 -2.38
N ILE A 164 -11.24 -11.52 -2.57
CA ILE A 164 -10.77 -12.51 -1.58
C ILE A 164 -10.44 -11.82 -0.26
N GLY A 165 -9.89 -10.60 -0.32
CA GLY A 165 -9.57 -9.77 0.84
C GLY A 165 -10.74 -9.53 1.80
N PHE A 166 -11.98 -9.51 1.31
CA PHE A 166 -13.17 -9.45 2.18
C PHE A 166 -13.52 -10.78 2.84
N MET A 167 -12.93 -11.89 2.43
CA MET A 167 -13.31 -13.22 2.91
C MET A 167 -12.30 -13.84 3.88
N VAL A 168 -11.18 -13.16 4.17
CA VAL A 168 -10.06 -13.75 4.91
C VAL A 168 -9.81 -13.16 6.29
N TRP A 169 -10.62 -12.21 6.77
CA TRP A 169 -10.38 -11.46 8.01
C TRP A 169 -10.17 -12.35 9.25
N GLY A 170 -10.78 -13.54 9.30
CA GLY A 170 -10.73 -14.42 10.47
C GLY A 170 -9.36 -15.05 10.73
N HIS A 171 -8.38 -14.92 9.82
CA HIS A 171 -7.02 -15.34 10.11
C HIS A 171 -6.33 -14.46 11.17
N HIS A 172 -6.84 -13.26 11.44
CA HIS A 172 -6.41 -12.45 12.58
C HIS A 172 -6.93 -12.97 13.93
N MET A 173 -7.73 -14.04 13.92
CA MET A 173 -8.48 -14.51 15.06
C MET A 173 -8.31 -16.03 15.30
N PHE A 174 -7.28 -16.67 14.76
CA PHE A 174 -7.10 -18.13 14.89
C PHE A 174 -7.00 -18.61 16.33
N VAL A 175 -6.54 -17.75 17.25
CA VAL A 175 -6.47 -18.04 18.70
C VAL A 175 -7.53 -17.30 19.52
N ALA A 176 -8.49 -16.63 18.89
CA ALA A 176 -9.53 -15.85 19.57
C ALA A 176 -10.78 -16.67 19.97
N GLY A 177 -10.74 -17.98 19.86
CA GLY A 177 -11.87 -18.85 20.21
C GLY A 177 -12.84 -19.18 19.07
N GLN A 178 -12.46 -18.95 17.82
CA GLN A 178 -13.23 -19.39 16.65
C GLN A 178 -13.35 -20.93 16.63
N SER A 179 -14.40 -21.44 15.97
CA SER A 179 -14.53 -22.87 15.73
C SER A 179 -13.40 -23.41 14.84
N GLN A 180 -13.07 -24.70 15.01
CA GLN A 180 -12.06 -25.34 14.15
C GLN A 180 -12.42 -25.27 12.67
N LEU A 181 -13.71 -25.40 12.33
CA LEU A 181 -14.17 -25.26 10.95
C LEU A 181 -13.94 -23.84 10.42
N ALA A 182 -14.23 -22.80 11.20
CA ALA A 182 -13.96 -21.41 10.83
C ALA A 182 -12.45 -21.19 10.59
N ASN A 183 -11.60 -21.66 11.49
CA ASN A 183 -10.14 -21.58 11.34
C ASN A 183 -9.67 -22.26 10.04
N LEU A 184 -10.19 -23.46 9.72
CA LEU A 184 -9.83 -24.16 8.50
C LEU A 184 -10.26 -23.39 7.24
N VAL A 185 -11.48 -22.85 7.23
CA VAL A 185 -12.01 -22.07 6.10
C VAL A 185 -11.20 -20.79 5.90
N PHE A 186 -10.95 -20.01 6.96
CA PHE A 186 -10.16 -18.80 6.87
C PHE A 186 -8.69 -19.07 6.50
N SER A 187 -8.12 -20.17 6.97
CA SER A 187 -6.78 -20.62 6.56
C SER A 187 -6.75 -20.88 5.05
N PHE A 188 -7.65 -21.71 4.52
CA PHE A 188 -7.74 -22.03 3.10
C PHE A 188 -7.91 -20.78 2.25
N LEU A 189 -8.85 -19.90 2.59
CA LEU A 189 -9.08 -18.64 1.86
C LEU A 189 -7.84 -17.72 1.90
N SER A 190 -7.10 -17.70 3.02
CA SER A 190 -5.88 -16.92 3.15
C SER A 190 -4.77 -17.44 2.23
N PHE A 191 -4.63 -18.75 2.07
CA PHE A 191 -3.72 -19.32 1.07
C PHE A 191 -4.12 -18.94 -0.36
N MET A 192 -5.41 -18.82 -0.65
CA MET A 192 -5.90 -18.42 -1.99
C MET A 192 -5.49 -17.02 -2.39
N VAL A 193 -5.20 -16.10 -1.46
CA VAL A 193 -4.68 -14.75 -1.76
C VAL A 193 -3.30 -14.81 -2.43
N ALA A 194 -2.52 -15.85 -2.17
CA ALA A 194 -1.21 -16.01 -2.78
C ALA A 194 -1.27 -16.18 -4.29
N VAL A 195 -2.35 -16.75 -4.84
CA VAL A 195 -2.48 -17.01 -6.28
C VAL A 195 -2.49 -15.70 -7.08
N PRO A 196 -3.42 -14.76 -6.88
CA PRO A 196 -3.41 -13.51 -7.63
C PRO A 196 -2.19 -12.63 -7.29
N SER A 197 -1.64 -12.71 -6.08
CA SER A 197 -0.40 -12.01 -5.71
C SER A 197 0.80 -12.55 -6.48
N ALA A 198 0.92 -13.87 -6.64
CA ALA A 198 1.96 -14.50 -7.43
C ALA A 198 1.84 -14.14 -8.92
N ILE A 199 0.64 -14.09 -9.48
CA ILE A 199 0.40 -13.62 -10.86
C ILE A 199 1.03 -12.25 -11.06
N LYS A 200 0.84 -11.32 -10.11
CA LYS A 200 1.40 -9.98 -10.22
C LYS A 200 2.94 -9.99 -10.16
N VAL A 201 3.52 -10.71 -9.20
CA VAL A 201 4.99 -10.82 -9.07
C VAL A 201 5.61 -11.40 -10.33
N PHE A 202 5.09 -12.51 -10.84
CA PHE A 202 5.62 -13.14 -12.06
C PHE A 202 5.43 -12.25 -13.29
N ASN A 203 4.32 -11.54 -13.40
CA ASN A 203 4.09 -10.63 -14.53
C ASN A 203 4.99 -9.40 -14.48
N TRP A 204 5.35 -8.86 -13.31
CA TRP A 204 6.36 -7.81 -13.20
C TRP A 204 7.74 -8.30 -13.64
N ILE A 205 8.15 -9.49 -13.20
CA ILE A 205 9.42 -10.11 -13.63
C ILE A 205 9.42 -10.34 -15.15
N ALA A 206 8.31 -10.88 -15.69
CA ALA A 206 8.16 -11.11 -17.12
C ALA A 206 8.14 -9.80 -17.94
N THR A 207 7.59 -8.71 -17.38
CA THR A 207 7.63 -7.37 -17.99
C THR A 207 9.07 -6.88 -18.14
N MET A 208 9.90 -7.08 -17.13
CA MET A 208 11.31 -6.68 -17.15
C MET A 208 12.18 -7.59 -18.04
N TYR A 209 11.73 -8.80 -18.31
CA TYR A 209 12.54 -9.79 -19.04
C TYR A 209 12.90 -9.29 -20.45
N ARG A 210 14.21 -9.25 -20.76
CA ARG A 210 14.76 -8.69 -21.98
C ARG A 210 14.41 -7.22 -22.24
N GLY A 211 14.08 -6.47 -21.19
CA GLY A 211 13.87 -5.02 -21.29
C GLY A 211 15.17 -4.22 -21.22
N GLN A 212 15.09 -2.96 -21.56
CA GLN A 212 16.18 -1.98 -21.37
C GLN A 212 16.01 -1.37 -19.99
N ILE A 213 16.57 -2.02 -18.97
CA ILE A 213 16.34 -1.65 -17.57
C ILE A 213 17.19 -0.42 -17.21
N GLY A 214 16.51 0.69 -16.92
CA GLY A 214 17.11 1.87 -16.28
C GLY A 214 17.11 1.70 -14.76
N PHE A 215 18.14 2.21 -14.08
CA PHE A 215 18.25 2.13 -12.62
C PHE A 215 18.08 3.48 -11.93
N GLU A 216 17.31 4.36 -12.51
CA GLU A 216 16.91 5.61 -11.88
C GLU A 216 16.17 5.35 -10.57
N ALA A 217 16.17 6.33 -9.69
CA ALA A 217 15.64 6.17 -8.33
C ALA A 217 14.23 5.54 -8.25
N PRO A 218 13.25 5.90 -9.10
CA PRO A 218 11.95 5.24 -9.09
C PRO A 218 12.04 3.73 -9.27
N MET A 219 12.91 3.28 -10.19
CA MET A 219 13.11 1.85 -10.46
C MET A 219 13.78 1.12 -9.31
N LEU A 220 14.77 1.75 -8.64
CA LEU A 220 15.43 1.15 -7.47
C LEU A 220 14.44 0.93 -6.31
N TYR A 221 13.58 1.90 -6.03
CA TYR A 221 12.51 1.74 -5.04
C TYR A 221 11.50 0.65 -5.46
N ALA A 222 11.15 0.56 -6.74
CA ALA A 222 10.25 -0.48 -7.25
C ALA A 222 10.86 -1.88 -7.17
N LEU A 223 12.17 -2.03 -7.44
CA LEU A 223 12.89 -3.29 -7.26
C LEU A 223 12.97 -3.68 -5.77
N GLY A 224 13.19 -2.70 -4.89
CA GLY A 224 13.09 -2.89 -3.44
C GLY A 224 11.71 -3.40 -3.03
N PHE A 225 10.65 -2.78 -3.54
CA PHE A 225 9.27 -3.26 -3.38
C PHE A 225 9.14 -4.72 -3.82
N LEU A 226 9.59 -5.07 -5.01
CA LEU A 226 9.41 -6.41 -5.57
C LEU A 226 10.04 -7.48 -4.66
N GLY A 227 11.27 -7.25 -4.21
CA GLY A 227 11.97 -8.18 -3.31
C GLY A 227 11.28 -8.31 -1.95
N LEU A 228 11.01 -7.17 -1.30
CA LEU A 228 10.41 -7.16 0.03
C LEU A 228 8.96 -7.65 0.02
N PHE A 229 8.15 -7.23 -0.96
CA PHE A 229 6.78 -7.74 -1.11
C PHE A 229 6.76 -9.26 -1.34
N THR A 230 7.70 -9.81 -2.09
CA THR A 230 7.80 -11.26 -2.29
C THR A 230 8.12 -11.99 -0.99
N ILE A 231 9.09 -11.51 -0.21
CA ILE A 231 9.41 -12.07 1.12
C ILE A 231 8.19 -11.95 2.06
N GLY A 232 7.56 -10.79 2.08
CA GLY A 232 6.35 -10.56 2.88
C GLY A 232 5.21 -11.49 2.50
N GLY A 233 4.95 -11.69 1.21
CA GLY A 233 3.94 -12.63 0.72
C GLY A 233 4.21 -14.08 1.11
N LEU A 234 5.48 -14.52 0.99
CA LEU A 234 5.89 -15.87 1.41
C LEU A 234 5.72 -16.07 2.92
N THR A 235 6.14 -15.10 3.74
CA THR A 235 5.94 -15.17 5.20
C THR A 235 4.46 -15.10 5.60
N GLY A 236 3.61 -14.50 4.76
CA GLY A 236 2.16 -14.53 4.91
C GLY A 236 1.56 -15.93 4.78
N LEU A 237 2.14 -16.80 3.94
CA LEU A 237 1.72 -18.20 3.84
C LEU A 237 2.02 -18.97 5.13
N PHE A 238 3.11 -18.65 5.84
CA PHE A 238 3.38 -19.21 7.17
C PHE A 238 2.25 -18.84 8.16
N LEU A 239 1.87 -17.56 8.22
CA LEU A 239 0.80 -17.08 9.11
C LEU A 239 -0.60 -17.52 8.66
N ALA A 240 -0.82 -17.86 7.39
CA ALA A 240 -2.06 -18.45 6.92
C ALA A 240 -2.26 -19.89 7.43
N SER A 241 -1.19 -20.58 7.80
CA SER A 241 -1.21 -21.93 8.37
C SER A 241 -1.57 -21.89 9.85
N VAL A 242 -2.72 -22.42 10.23
CA VAL A 242 -3.19 -22.41 11.62
C VAL A 242 -2.15 -22.95 12.62
N PRO A 243 -1.48 -24.11 12.40
CA PRO A 243 -0.48 -24.60 13.33
C PRO A 243 0.72 -23.67 13.53
N ILE A 244 1.13 -22.97 12.46
CA ILE A 244 2.26 -22.03 12.53
C ILE A 244 1.80 -20.73 13.21
N ASP A 245 0.61 -20.24 12.87
CA ASP A 245 0.08 -19.01 13.48
C ASP A 245 -0.15 -19.18 14.99
N VAL A 246 -0.63 -20.32 15.44
CA VAL A 246 -0.75 -20.62 16.88
C VAL A 246 0.59 -20.44 17.63
N ALA A 247 1.70 -20.79 17.00
CA ALA A 247 3.02 -20.63 17.59
C ALA A 247 3.62 -19.22 17.42
N THR A 248 3.24 -18.49 16.38
CA THR A 248 3.85 -17.20 16.03
C THR A 248 2.93 -15.99 16.22
N THR A 249 1.65 -16.21 16.50
CA THR A 249 0.71 -15.13 16.78
C THR A 249 1.19 -14.27 17.94
N ASP A 250 0.93 -12.95 17.85
CA ASP A 250 1.40 -11.95 18.82
C ASP A 250 2.92 -11.97 19.13
N SER A 251 3.73 -12.54 18.22
CA SER A 251 5.20 -12.49 18.26
C SER A 251 5.77 -11.43 17.31
N TYR A 252 7.09 -11.21 17.38
CA TYR A 252 7.82 -10.36 16.43
C TYR A 252 7.82 -10.91 15.00
N PHE A 253 7.48 -12.19 14.78
CA PHE A 253 7.29 -12.73 13.43
C PHE A 253 6.14 -12.02 12.69
N VAL A 254 5.03 -11.80 13.38
CA VAL A 254 3.89 -11.03 12.84
C VAL A 254 4.31 -9.59 12.54
N VAL A 255 5.09 -8.97 13.46
CA VAL A 255 5.59 -7.60 13.27
C VAL A 255 6.47 -7.51 12.02
N ALA A 256 7.40 -8.43 11.85
CA ALA A 256 8.27 -8.48 10.67
C ALA A 256 7.46 -8.70 9.39
N HIS A 257 6.49 -9.63 9.41
CA HIS A 257 5.64 -9.91 8.26
C HIS A 257 4.89 -8.66 7.78
N PHE A 258 4.10 -8.04 8.64
CA PHE A 258 3.28 -6.92 8.17
C PHE A 258 4.10 -5.68 7.82
N HIS A 259 5.25 -5.44 8.47
CA HIS A 259 6.15 -4.36 8.07
C HIS A 259 6.79 -4.65 6.71
N THR A 260 7.09 -5.90 6.40
CA THR A 260 7.64 -6.27 5.09
C THR A 260 6.64 -6.00 3.95
N ILE A 261 5.34 -6.17 4.22
CA ILE A 261 4.30 -5.79 3.26
C ILE A 261 4.04 -4.26 3.27
N MET A 262 3.88 -3.64 4.45
CA MET A 262 3.51 -2.23 4.57
C MET A 262 4.67 -1.30 4.25
N VAL A 263 5.78 -1.43 4.96
CA VAL A 263 6.93 -0.52 4.81
C VAL A 263 7.78 -0.98 3.64
N GLY A 264 8.15 -2.26 3.60
CA GLY A 264 8.88 -2.85 2.48
C GLY A 264 8.13 -2.77 1.16
N GLY A 265 6.82 -2.98 1.18
CA GLY A 265 5.93 -2.85 0.03
C GLY A 265 5.42 -1.42 -0.16
N THR A 266 4.37 -1.03 0.58
CA THR A 266 3.62 0.21 0.29
C THR A 266 4.48 1.47 0.35
N VAL A 267 5.35 1.62 1.38
CA VAL A 267 6.17 2.83 1.49
C VAL A 267 7.25 2.88 0.41
N SER A 268 7.85 1.72 0.03
CA SER A 268 8.80 1.69 -1.10
C SER A 268 8.13 2.12 -2.41
N ALA A 269 6.92 1.62 -2.70
CA ALA A 269 6.17 2.04 -3.87
C ALA A 269 5.74 3.51 -3.81
N PHE A 270 5.38 4.02 -2.63
CA PHE A 270 5.06 5.43 -2.42
C PHE A 270 6.28 6.32 -2.74
N MET A 271 7.47 5.93 -2.24
CA MET A 271 8.71 6.64 -2.57
C MET A 271 9.03 6.55 -4.07
N ALA A 272 8.84 5.38 -4.68
CA ALA A 272 8.97 5.21 -6.12
C ALA A 272 8.05 6.16 -6.90
N GLY A 273 6.77 6.25 -6.51
CA GLY A 273 5.78 7.13 -7.11
C GLY A 273 6.12 8.62 -6.93
N ILE A 274 6.53 9.04 -5.72
CA ILE A 274 6.96 10.42 -5.49
C ILE A 274 8.08 10.78 -6.47
N HIS A 275 9.12 9.96 -6.60
CA HIS A 275 10.24 10.26 -7.48
C HIS A 275 9.85 10.19 -8.96
N TYR A 276 8.95 9.26 -9.33
CA TYR A 276 8.46 9.14 -10.69
C TYR A 276 7.68 10.38 -11.14
N TRP A 277 6.71 10.84 -10.33
CA TRP A 277 5.87 11.97 -10.67
C TRP A 277 6.39 13.34 -10.19
N TRP A 278 7.50 13.39 -9.43
CA TRP A 278 8.08 14.64 -8.96
C TRP A 278 8.33 15.66 -10.06
N PRO A 279 8.98 15.27 -11.19
CA PRO A 279 9.19 16.20 -12.30
C PRO A 279 7.87 16.74 -12.88
N LYS A 280 6.85 15.90 -12.96
CA LYS A 280 5.53 16.27 -13.46
C LYS A 280 4.83 17.29 -12.55
N VAL A 281 4.81 17.03 -11.25
CA VAL A 281 4.09 17.84 -10.27
C VAL A 281 4.78 19.19 -10.03
N THR A 282 6.12 19.20 -10.01
CA THR A 282 6.90 20.39 -9.62
C THR A 282 7.55 21.13 -10.78
N GLY A 283 7.68 20.51 -11.95
CA GLY A 283 8.47 21.03 -13.07
C GLY A 283 9.96 21.05 -12.79
N ARG A 284 10.44 20.30 -11.79
CA ARG A 284 11.83 20.30 -11.35
C ARG A 284 12.38 18.88 -11.25
N LEU A 285 13.65 18.71 -11.61
CA LEU A 285 14.40 17.47 -11.36
C LEU A 285 15.08 17.54 -9.99
N TYR A 286 15.14 16.41 -9.33
CA TYR A 286 15.94 16.19 -8.11
C TYR A 286 17.32 15.65 -8.48
N HIS A 287 18.25 15.64 -7.52
CA HIS A 287 19.59 15.11 -7.75
C HIS A 287 19.57 13.57 -7.67
N GLU A 288 19.77 12.93 -8.82
CA GLU A 288 19.60 11.48 -9.01
C GLU A 288 20.49 10.65 -8.08
N PHE A 289 21.76 11.03 -7.90
CA PHE A 289 22.69 10.31 -7.01
C PHE A 289 22.16 10.20 -5.57
N PHE A 290 21.65 11.31 -5.01
CA PHE A 290 21.09 11.27 -3.65
C PHE A 290 19.80 10.47 -3.58
N ALA A 291 19.01 10.45 -4.63
CA ALA A 291 17.78 9.68 -4.72
C ALA A 291 18.06 8.16 -4.79
N GLN A 292 19.03 7.74 -5.61
CA GLN A 292 19.50 6.35 -5.68
C GLN A 292 20.13 5.91 -4.36
N PHE A 293 20.96 6.76 -3.75
CA PHE A 293 21.58 6.49 -2.46
C PHE A 293 20.51 6.30 -1.37
N ALA A 294 19.48 7.14 -1.33
CA ALA A 294 18.36 7.01 -0.41
C ALA A 294 17.59 5.69 -0.62
N ALA A 295 17.32 5.30 -1.87
CA ALA A 295 16.64 4.06 -2.20
C ALA A 295 17.42 2.82 -1.70
N ILE A 296 18.71 2.77 -1.97
CA ILE A 296 19.59 1.68 -1.54
C ILE A 296 19.68 1.64 0.00
N THR A 297 19.88 2.81 0.62
CA THR A 297 20.00 2.91 2.09
C THR A 297 18.68 2.50 2.77
N MET A 298 17.53 2.87 2.20
CA MET A 298 16.22 2.44 2.70
C MET A 298 16.06 0.93 2.63
N PHE A 299 16.41 0.30 1.51
CA PHE A 299 16.35 -1.15 1.36
C PHE A 299 17.25 -1.88 2.38
N LEU A 300 18.50 -1.41 2.55
CA LEU A 300 19.44 -1.99 3.52
C LEU A 300 18.95 -1.80 4.97
N GLY A 301 18.57 -0.58 5.32
CA GLY A 301 18.04 -0.25 6.65
C GLY A 301 16.79 -1.06 6.99
N PHE A 302 15.90 -1.26 6.01
CA PHE A 302 14.72 -2.11 6.18
C PHE A 302 15.12 -3.55 6.55
N ASN A 303 16.02 -4.17 5.78
CA ASN A 303 16.42 -5.55 6.03
C ASN A 303 17.14 -5.71 7.39
N VAL A 304 18.03 -4.78 7.75
CA VAL A 304 18.70 -4.78 9.07
C VAL A 304 17.72 -4.61 10.22
N THR A 305 16.61 -3.88 10.00
CA THR A 305 15.56 -3.69 11.01
C THR A 305 14.69 -4.94 11.18
N PHE A 306 14.16 -5.49 10.09
CA PHE A 306 13.04 -6.43 10.17
C PHE A 306 13.43 -7.90 9.98
N LEU A 307 14.54 -8.24 9.32
CA LEU A 307 14.99 -9.64 9.25
C LEU A 307 15.31 -10.23 10.65
N PRO A 308 15.99 -9.51 11.57
CA PRO A 308 16.18 -9.99 12.94
C PRO A 308 14.85 -10.23 13.68
N GLN A 309 13.80 -9.49 13.36
CA GLN A 309 12.50 -9.65 13.99
C GLN A 309 11.80 -10.94 13.56
N PHE A 310 12.02 -11.44 12.34
CA PHE A 310 11.57 -12.78 11.97
C PHE A 310 12.21 -13.86 12.85
N VAL A 311 13.52 -13.75 13.09
CA VAL A 311 14.25 -14.68 13.96
C VAL A 311 13.71 -14.61 15.39
N MET A 312 13.65 -13.40 15.97
CA MET A 312 13.12 -13.22 17.33
C MET A 312 11.71 -13.80 17.48
N GLY A 313 10.84 -13.52 16.51
CA GLY A 313 9.46 -13.98 16.57
C GLY A 313 9.33 -15.48 16.41
N TRP A 314 10.17 -16.12 15.60
CA TRP A 314 10.24 -17.57 15.46
C TRP A 314 10.74 -18.24 16.73
N GLU A 315 11.66 -17.61 17.45
CA GLU A 315 12.17 -18.05 18.75
C GLU A 315 11.24 -17.72 19.91
N GLY A 316 10.06 -17.14 19.65
CA GLY A 316 9.00 -16.92 20.64
C GLY A 316 9.04 -15.56 21.35
N MET A 317 9.80 -14.56 20.85
CA MET A 317 9.74 -13.19 21.40
C MET A 317 8.37 -12.57 21.15
N PRO A 318 7.57 -12.26 22.21
CA PRO A 318 6.27 -11.64 22.04
C PRO A 318 6.40 -10.16 21.66
N ARG A 319 5.44 -9.64 20.89
CA ARG A 319 5.33 -8.22 20.56
C ARG A 319 4.75 -7.40 21.73
N ARG A 320 4.99 -6.08 21.74
CA ARG A 320 4.42 -5.13 22.72
C ARG A 320 4.98 -5.23 24.15
N TYR A 321 6.11 -5.89 24.35
CA TYR A 321 6.77 -6.00 25.63
C TYR A 321 8.00 -5.10 25.69
N HIS A 322 8.15 -4.35 26.79
CA HIS A 322 9.32 -3.49 27.04
C HIS A 322 10.40 -4.18 27.88
N ILE A 323 10.04 -5.26 28.58
CA ILE A 323 10.96 -6.14 29.33
C ILE A 323 10.93 -7.51 28.66
N TYR A 324 12.08 -8.04 28.32
CA TYR A 324 12.24 -9.29 27.60
C TYR A 324 13.51 -10.05 28.05
N PRO A 325 13.60 -11.36 27.80
CA PRO A 325 14.79 -12.15 28.14
C PRO A 325 16.04 -11.66 27.39
N ASP A 326 17.19 -11.71 28.09
CA ASP A 326 18.49 -11.22 27.56
C ASP A 326 18.93 -11.89 26.25
N VAL A 327 18.46 -13.12 25.99
CA VAL A 327 18.76 -13.86 24.75
C VAL A 327 18.33 -13.07 23.50
N PHE A 328 17.31 -12.22 23.58
CA PHE A 328 16.84 -11.40 22.47
C PHE A 328 17.55 -10.05 22.35
N GLN A 329 18.39 -9.67 23.32
CA GLN A 329 19.01 -8.35 23.36
C GLN A 329 19.82 -8.03 22.11
N VAL A 330 20.61 -8.96 21.60
CA VAL A 330 21.43 -8.76 20.40
C VAL A 330 20.58 -8.44 19.17
N TRP A 331 19.47 -9.12 19.00
CA TRP A 331 18.55 -8.92 17.88
C TRP A 331 17.84 -7.55 17.96
N HIS A 332 17.44 -7.13 19.16
CA HIS A 332 16.88 -5.81 19.39
C HIS A 332 17.87 -4.69 19.08
N VAL A 333 19.14 -4.84 19.46
CA VAL A 333 20.20 -3.88 19.15
C VAL A 333 20.42 -3.77 17.64
N ILE A 334 20.49 -4.90 16.92
CA ILE A 334 20.63 -4.91 15.44
C ILE A 334 19.42 -4.23 14.80
N SER A 335 18.21 -4.59 15.22
CA SER A 335 16.96 -4.00 14.71
C SER A 335 16.91 -2.49 14.96
N THR A 336 17.34 -2.03 16.14
CA THR A 336 17.38 -0.59 16.50
C THR A 336 18.41 0.15 15.64
N PHE A 337 19.58 -0.42 15.41
CA PHE A 337 20.58 0.14 14.49
C PHE A 337 20.03 0.26 13.07
N GLY A 338 19.35 -0.77 12.58
CA GLY A 338 18.64 -0.74 11.29
C GLY A 338 17.60 0.36 11.21
N ALA A 339 16.82 0.56 12.29
CA ALA A 339 15.84 1.64 12.37
C ALA A 339 16.48 3.03 12.28
N GLY A 340 17.68 3.20 12.83
CA GLY A 340 18.49 4.41 12.65
C GLY A 340 18.87 4.67 11.19
N ILE A 341 19.29 3.61 10.46
CA ILE A 341 19.57 3.69 9.02
C ILE A 341 18.29 4.05 8.24
N LEU A 342 17.14 3.45 8.58
CA LEU A 342 15.86 3.77 7.97
C LEU A 342 15.46 5.23 8.20
N ALA A 343 15.58 5.72 9.43
CA ALA A 343 15.27 7.11 9.77
C ALA A 343 16.11 8.09 8.94
N PHE A 344 17.41 7.80 8.78
CA PHE A 344 18.29 8.56 7.90
C PHE A 344 17.82 8.50 6.44
N ALA A 345 17.51 7.29 5.92
CA ALA A 345 17.07 7.10 4.55
C ALA A 345 15.75 7.83 4.23
N TYR A 346 14.82 7.93 5.19
CA TYR A 346 13.58 8.69 5.03
C TYR A 346 13.77 10.21 5.15
N THR A 347 14.80 10.65 5.86
CA THR A 347 15.11 12.09 6.00
C THR A 347 15.75 12.66 4.72
N LEU A 348 16.56 11.87 4.01
CA LEU A 348 17.24 12.32 2.80
C LEU A 348 16.30 12.86 1.72
N PRO A 349 15.19 12.18 1.33
CA PRO A 349 14.24 12.70 0.37
C PRO A 349 13.62 14.04 0.76
N LEU A 350 13.33 14.26 2.04
CA LEU A 350 12.83 15.55 2.49
C LEU A 350 13.82 16.68 2.19
N ILE A 351 15.11 16.40 2.33
CA ILE A 351 16.17 17.37 2.08
C ILE A 351 16.35 17.63 0.60
N TYR A 352 16.66 16.61 -0.23
CA TYR A 352 16.99 16.85 -1.64
C TYR A 352 15.77 17.18 -2.50
N LEU A 353 14.58 16.61 -2.20
CA LEU A 353 13.35 17.01 -2.88
C LEU A 353 12.96 18.43 -2.51
N GLY A 354 13.01 18.77 -1.21
CA GLY A 354 12.77 20.14 -0.76
C GLY A 354 13.75 21.14 -1.39
N TRP A 355 15.05 20.81 -1.46
CA TRP A 355 16.05 21.62 -2.14
C TRP A 355 15.74 21.78 -3.64
N SER A 356 15.28 20.73 -4.30
CA SER A 356 14.99 20.73 -5.73
C SER A 356 13.88 21.70 -6.12
N LEU A 357 12.92 21.99 -5.22
CA LEU A 357 11.86 22.99 -5.48
C LEU A 357 12.42 24.37 -5.78
N PHE A 358 13.57 24.71 -5.19
CA PHE A 358 14.18 26.03 -5.32
C PHE A 358 15.38 26.04 -6.27
N ARG A 359 16.15 24.94 -6.34
CA ARG A 359 17.46 24.87 -7.01
C ARG A 359 17.55 23.72 -8.02
N GLY A 360 16.55 22.85 -8.14
CA GLY A 360 16.53 21.77 -9.13
C GLY A 360 16.49 22.32 -10.56
N GLU A 361 17.08 21.58 -11.48
CA GLU A 361 16.98 21.86 -12.93
C GLU A 361 15.50 21.77 -13.37
N ARG A 362 15.16 22.50 -14.41
CA ARG A 362 13.81 22.40 -14.99
C ARG A 362 13.66 21.05 -15.67
N ALA A 363 12.57 20.38 -15.34
CA ALA A 363 12.21 19.13 -16.00
C ALA A 363 11.63 19.39 -17.39
N SER A 364 11.90 18.50 -18.33
CA SER A 364 11.12 18.42 -19.57
C SER A 364 9.70 17.91 -19.27
N ASP A 365 8.82 17.99 -20.23
CA ASP A 365 7.45 17.52 -20.08
C ASP A 365 7.38 16.00 -19.89
N ASN A 366 8.35 15.26 -20.43
CA ASN A 366 8.44 13.81 -20.29
C ASN A 366 9.89 13.33 -20.10
N PRO A 367 10.49 13.53 -18.92
CA PRO A 367 11.88 13.17 -18.67
C PRO A 367 12.16 11.66 -18.71
N TRP A 368 11.11 10.86 -18.50
CA TRP A 368 11.19 9.41 -18.48
C TRP A 368 10.88 8.75 -19.82
N HIS A 369 10.48 9.51 -20.85
CA HIS A 369 9.93 8.97 -22.10
C HIS A 369 8.82 7.93 -21.84
N ALA A 370 7.94 8.23 -20.90
CA ALA A 370 6.82 7.38 -20.53
C ALA A 370 5.65 7.55 -21.50
N THR A 371 4.78 6.53 -21.59
CA THR A 371 3.64 6.51 -22.53
C THR A 371 2.33 6.98 -21.91
N GLY A 372 2.29 7.25 -20.58
CA GLY A 372 1.09 7.70 -19.88
C GLY A 372 0.61 9.08 -20.36
N LEU A 373 -0.71 9.32 -20.22
CA LEU A 373 -1.32 10.59 -20.61
C LEU A 373 -0.76 11.77 -19.83
N GLU A 374 -0.46 11.60 -18.58
CA GLU A 374 0.14 12.62 -17.71
C GLU A 374 1.47 13.14 -18.27
N TRP A 375 2.16 12.36 -19.08
CA TRP A 375 3.43 12.73 -19.72
C TRP A 375 3.28 13.41 -21.08
N GLN A 376 2.02 13.58 -21.56
CA GLN A 376 1.68 14.27 -22.80
C GLN A 376 1.26 15.72 -22.59
N THR A 377 1.36 16.24 -21.37
CA THR A 377 1.08 17.63 -21.01
C THR A 377 2.30 18.27 -20.35
N SER A 378 2.30 19.58 -20.19
CA SER A 378 3.42 20.34 -19.60
C SER A 378 3.73 19.93 -18.16
N SER A 379 4.94 20.23 -17.70
CA SER A 379 5.40 20.00 -16.33
C SER A 379 5.72 21.35 -15.64
N PRO A 380 4.90 21.83 -14.68
CA PRO A 380 3.63 21.28 -14.16
C PRO A 380 2.49 21.30 -15.20
N PRO A 381 1.46 20.43 -15.02
CA PRO A 381 0.31 20.44 -15.91
C PRO A 381 -0.55 21.70 -15.68
N PRO A 382 -1.33 22.15 -16.70
CA PRO A 382 -2.31 23.21 -16.50
C PRO A 382 -3.44 22.73 -15.57
N LYS A 383 -4.24 23.68 -15.07
CA LYS A 383 -5.33 23.39 -14.10
C LYS A 383 -6.30 22.33 -14.60
N GLU A 384 -6.59 22.34 -15.88
CA GLU A 384 -7.51 21.42 -16.57
C GLU A 384 -6.81 20.15 -17.09
N ASN A 385 -5.52 19.94 -16.76
CA ASN A 385 -4.62 18.90 -17.25
C ASN A 385 -4.31 19.00 -18.75
N PHE A 386 -5.30 19.26 -19.60
CA PHE A 386 -5.16 19.38 -21.04
C PHE A 386 -5.97 20.58 -21.54
N HIS A 387 -5.42 21.36 -22.47
CA HIS A 387 -6.20 22.40 -23.16
C HIS A 387 -7.27 21.81 -24.06
N ARG A 388 -7.06 20.61 -24.55
CA ARG A 388 -8.02 19.82 -25.33
C ARG A 388 -7.95 18.38 -24.84
N VAL A 389 -9.10 17.80 -24.49
CA VAL A 389 -9.16 16.40 -24.02
C VAL A 389 -8.64 15.46 -25.12
N PRO A 390 -7.60 14.66 -24.86
CA PRO A 390 -7.05 13.75 -25.85
C PRO A 390 -8.05 12.61 -26.16
N GLU A 391 -8.06 12.14 -27.38
CA GLU A 391 -8.77 10.92 -27.78
C GLU A 391 -7.80 9.74 -27.74
N ILE A 392 -8.20 8.62 -27.12
CA ILE A 392 -7.37 7.45 -26.90
C ILE A 392 -7.72 6.35 -27.87
N ASP A 393 -6.87 6.10 -28.81
CA ASP A 393 -7.00 5.05 -29.84
C ASP A 393 -5.99 3.90 -29.66
N VAL A 394 -5.03 4.04 -28.74
CA VAL A 394 -3.95 3.07 -28.49
C VAL A 394 -4.14 2.30 -27.18
N GLU A 395 -3.55 1.12 -27.11
CA GLU A 395 -3.47 0.32 -25.88
C GLU A 395 -2.46 0.93 -24.89
N PRO A 396 -2.59 0.69 -23.57
CA PRO A 396 -1.62 1.20 -22.60
C PRO A 396 -0.26 0.51 -22.75
N TYR A 397 0.81 1.24 -22.39
CA TYR A 397 2.18 0.71 -22.33
C TYR A 397 2.78 0.28 -23.69
N MET A 398 2.47 0.97 -24.77
CA MET A 398 2.93 0.65 -26.12
C MET A 398 4.41 1.02 -26.36
N TYR A 399 5.32 0.59 -25.48
CA TYR A 399 6.77 0.84 -25.61
C TYR A 399 7.42 0.13 -26.79
N HIS A 400 6.81 -0.91 -27.37
CA HIS A 400 7.36 -1.63 -28.52
C HIS A 400 7.29 -0.84 -29.83
N GLU A 401 6.26 -0.03 -30.00
CA GLU A 401 6.11 0.83 -31.17
C GLU A 401 7.04 2.06 -31.12
N THR A 402 7.48 2.40 -29.90
CA THR A 402 8.46 3.47 -29.64
C THR A 402 9.90 2.97 -29.56
N GLY A 403 10.16 1.71 -29.88
CA GLY A 403 11.51 1.09 -29.84
C GLY A 403 12.53 1.73 -30.75
N HIS A 404 12.13 2.61 -31.65
CA HIS A 404 12.88 3.71 -32.21
C HIS A 404 12.10 4.99 -31.86
N LEU A 405 12.42 5.59 -30.71
CA LEU A 405 12.05 6.98 -30.49
C LEU A 405 12.54 7.71 -31.75
N ARG A 406 11.62 8.12 -32.62
CA ARG A 406 11.96 9.10 -33.64
C ARG A 406 12.48 10.28 -32.87
N GLU A 407 13.74 10.62 -33.08
CA GLU A 407 14.28 11.94 -32.87
C GLU A 407 13.48 12.89 -33.77
N SER A 408 12.27 13.19 -33.39
CA SER A 408 11.51 14.30 -33.97
C SER A 408 11.13 15.18 -32.79
N ASP A 409 12.01 16.15 -32.54
CA ASP A 409 11.76 17.35 -31.75
C ASP A 409 10.66 18.24 -32.36
N GLU A 410 9.79 17.72 -33.16
CA GLU A 410 8.66 18.49 -33.68
C GLU A 410 7.37 18.07 -32.99
N PRO A 411 6.69 19.00 -32.30
CA PRO A 411 5.34 18.75 -31.81
C PRO A 411 4.45 18.42 -33.01
N THR A 412 3.73 17.30 -32.94
CA THR A 412 2.76 16.88 -33.95
C THR A 412 1.82 18.06 -34.24
N PRO A 413 1.76 18.57 -35.49
CA PRO A 413 0.89 19.71 -35.78
C PRO A 413 -0.56 19.32 -35.50
N VAL A 414 -1.19 20.08 -34.61
CA VAL A 414 -2.63 20.03 -34.36
C VAL A 414 -3.31 20.24 -35.71
N ARG A 415 -4.01 19.21 -36.21
CA ARG A 415 -4.91 19.40 -37.37
C ARG A 415 -5.95 20.42 -36.95
N GLU A 416 -5.77 21.66 -37.44
CA GLU A 416 -6.84 22.64 -37.49
C GLU A 416 -7.96 22.03 -38.35
N GLN A 417 -9.06 21.70 -37.75
CA GLN A 417 -10.31 21.47 -38.47
C GLN A 417 -10.75 22.87 -38.93
N GLY A 418 -10.61 23.14 -40.26
CA GLY A 418 -11.18 24.30 -40.90
C GLY A 418 -12.70 24.36 -40.72
N GLU A 419 -13.17 25.55 -40.72
CA GLU A 419 -14.53 26.12 -40.61
C GLU A 419 -15.68 25.24 -41.12
#